data_b770a9d256dae4fcec5bd422edbe4eab
#
_entry.id   b770a9d256dae4fcec5bd422edbe4eab
#
_cell.length_a   1.000
_cell.length_b   1.000
_cell.length_c   1.000
_cell.angle_alpha   90.00
_cell.angle_beta   90.00
_cell.angle_gamma   90.00
#
_symmetry.space_group_name_H-M   'P 1'
#
loop_
_entity.id
_entity.type
_entity.pdbx_description
1 polymer ?
#
loop_
_entity_poly.entity_id
_entity_poly.type
_entity_poly.pdbx_seq_one_letter_code
_entity_poly.pdbx_strand_id
1 'polypeptide(L)'
;VDFNSLGKPDRPRLIVTSTNIQTSEPVVSDSKHIDIDVDHVIASAGFPFYGIEWTQKDNRYLWDGALLSNTPLREVIDASPTSDKMVYLVNIFPHYQKDLPQDMFEAWHRARDIIYTDKTDNNVRLSKIISRYLLLLKEMHDLLMISNVKLKEKGNDAELRERFDKMELEYNKLARQRGAIIKEIVRIERPEKRHFLFEDADFSVATIKKLIRQGEEDTEKALATKNNNK
;
A
#
# COMPACT_ATOMS: atom_id res chain seq x y z
N VAL A 1 15.00 11.19 14.72
CA VAL A 1 14.92 11.05 13.25
C VAL A 1 15.37 12.36 12.63
N ASP A 2 16.27 12.29 11.67
CA ASP A 2 16.68 13.47 10.89
C ASP A 2 15.76 13.62 9.68
N PHE A 3 14.70 14.40 9.82
CA PHE A 3 13.74 14.67 8.76
C PHE A 3 14.36 15.43 7.58
N ASN A 4 15.42 16.22 7.82
CA ASN A 4 16.09 16.98 6.76
C ASN A 4 16.86 16.09 5.76
N SER A 5 17.08 14.84 6.10
CA SER A 5 17.70 13.86 5.21
C SER A 5 16.72 13.17 4.26
N LEU A 6 15.41 13.27 4.52
CA LEU A 6 14.39 12.67 3.66
C LEU A 6 14.30 13.39 2.30
N GLY A 7 13.91 12.66 1.28
CA GLY A 7 13.76 13.21 -0.08
C GLY A 7 15.07 13.43 -0.86
N LYS A 8 16.26 13.23 -0.24
CA LYS A 8 17.54 13.25 -0.95
C LYS A 8 17.68 12.04 -1.87
N PRO A 9 18.42 12.14 -3.00
CA PRO A 9 18.54 11.05 -3.98
C PRO A 9 19.02 9.71 -3.40
N ASP A 10 19.89 9.77 -2.37
CA ASP A 10 20.53 8.58 -1.77
C ASP A 10 19.81 8.10 -0.51
N ARG A 11 18.63 8.65 -0.20
CA ARG A 11 17.86 8.31 0.99
C ARG A 11 16.52 7.67 0.63
N PRO A 12 16.00 6.81 1.50
CA PRO A 12 14.67 6.27 1.32
C PRO A 12 13.62 7.38 1.23
N ARG A 13 12.68 7.22 0.30
CA ARG A 13 11.50 8.07 0.22
C ARG A 13 10.52 7.66 1.29
N LEU A 14 9.99 8.60 2.03
CA LEU A 14 8.94 8.41 3.01
C LEU A 14 7.62 8.94 2.46
N ILE A 15 6.60 8.10 2.50
CA ILE A 15 5.22 8.48 2.19
C ILE A 15 4.39 8.20 3.43
N VAL A 16 3.70 9.21 3.93
CA VAL A 16 2.84 9.14 5.11
C VAL A 16 1.42 9.49 4.69
N THR A 17 0.43 8.73 5.16
CA THR A 17 -0.98 8.96 4.83
C THR A 17 -1.77 9.37 6.06
N SER A 18 -2.63 10.36 5.91
CA SER A 18 -3.57 10.83 6.94
C SER A 18 -4.97 10.98 6.33
N THR A 19 -5.96 11.14 7.17
CA THR A 19 -7.36 11.36 6.75
C THR A 19 -7.79 12.77 7.12
N ASN A 20 -8.24 13.55 6.16
CA ASN A 20 -8.85 14.84 6.43
C ASN A 20 -10.26 14.62 7.03
N ILE A 21 -10.46 15.08 8.25
CA ILE A 21 -11.69 14.86 9.02
C ILE A 21 -12.90 15.55 8.38
N GLN A 22 -12.68 16.72 7.78
CA GLN A 22 -13.76 17.56 7.25
C GLN A 22 -14.24 17.08 5.87
N THR A 23 -13.34 16.53 5.05
CA THR A 23 -13.66 16.12 3.67
C THR A 23 -13.73 14.60 3.50
N SER A 24 -13.29 13.83 4.50
CA SER A 24 -13.13 12.36 4.40
C SER A 24 -12.20 11.93 3.26
N GLU A 25 -11.26 12.77 2.88
CA GLU A 25 -10.29 12.48 1.82
C GLU A 25 -8.93 12.07 2.38
N PRO A 26 -8.19 11.20 1.68
CA PRO A 26 -6.82 10.89 2.05
C PRO A 26 -5.91 12.09 1.80
N VAL A 27 -5.00 12.33 2.74
CA VAL A 27 -3.91 13.29 2.61
C VAL A 27 -2.61 12.53 2.54
N VAL A 28 -1.90 12.64 1.42
CA VAL A 28 -0.63 11.96 1.17
C VAL A 28 0.51 12.96 1.33
N SER A 29 1.36 12.74 2.31
CA SER A 29 2.59 13.51 2.55
C SER A 29 3.78 12.70 2.04
N ASP A 30 4.47 13.23 1.04
CA ASP A 30 5.52 12.54 0.30
C ASP A 30 6.81 13.33 0.33
N SER A 31 7.86 12.79 0.93
CA SER A 31 9.16 13.43 1.10
C SER A 31 9.86 13.84 -0.21
N LYS A 32 9.36 13.38 -1.35
CA LYS A 32 9.83 13.84 -2.66
C LYS A 32 9.28 15.20 -3.04
N HIS A 33 8.13 15.58 -2.52
CA HIS A 33 7.38 16.77 -2.92
C HIS A 33 7.26 17.81 -1.83
N ILE A 34 7.31 17.40 -0.57
CA ILE A 34 7.21 18.28 0.61
C ILE A 34 8.23 17.91 1.67
N ASP A 35 8.58 18.83 2.53
CA ASP A 35 9.36 18.58 3.71
C ASP A 35 8.48 17.94 4.78
N ILE A 36 8.70 16.66 5.03
CA ILE A 36 7.99 15.91 6.09
C ILE A 36 8.63 16.26 7.42
N ASP A 37 7.79 16.56 8.40
CA ASP A 37 8.16 16.80 9.79
C ASP A 37 7.42 15.86 10.77
N VAL A 38 7.63 16.08 12.05
CA VAL A 38 7.03 15.27 13.11
C VAL A 38 5.50 15.33 13.10
N ASP A 39 4.91 16.46 12.74
CA ASP A 39 3.45 16.63 12.73
C ASP A 39 2.77 15.78 11.67
N HIS A 40 3.41 15.58 10.51
CA HIS A 40 2.91 14.66 9.48
C HIS A 40 2.86 13.21 10.01
N VAL A 41 3.88 12.81 10.79
CA VAL A 41 3.93 11.46 11.38
C VAL A 41 2.89 11.30 12.49
N ILE A 42 2.74 12.31 13.35
CA ILE A 42 1.72 12.32 14.41
C ILE A 42 0.32 12.27 13.80
N ALA A 43 0.06 13.04 12.74
CA ALA A 43 -1.21 13.03 12.04
C ALA A 43 -1.57 11.65 11.47
N SER A 44 -0.56 10.89 11.04
CA SER A 44 -0.74 9.52 10.53
C SER A 44 -0.90 8.46 11.62
N ALA A 45 -0.69 8.81 12.88
CA ALA A 45 -0.79 7.89 14.02
C ALA A 45 -1.93 8.25 14.98
N GLY A 46 -2.59 9.39 14.76
CA GLY A 46 -3.67 9.90 15.60
C GLY A 46 -4.99 9.18 15.38
N PHE A 47 -5.25 8.09 16.12
CA PHE A 47 -6.47 7.31 15.96
C PHE A 47 -7.57 7.82 16.88
N PRO A 48 -8.76 8.23 16.35
CA PRO A 48 -9.77 8.98 17.10
C PRO A 48 -10.40 8.21 18.27
N PHE A 49 -10.47 6.89 18.17
CA PHE A 49 -11.16 6.06 19.15
C PHE A 49 -10.41 5.87 20.47
N TYR A 50 -9.16 6.34 20.56
CA TYR A 50 -8.39 6.35 21.80
C TYR A 50 -8.39 7.71 22.50
N GLY A 51 -9.32 8.61 22.14
CA GLY A 51 -9.41 9.94 22.70
C GLY A 51 -8.27 10.86 22.25
N ILE A 52 -7.60 10.53 21.17
CA ILE A 52 -6.55 11.34 20.58
C ILE A 52 -7.18 12.46 19.76
N GLU A 53 -6.80 13.68 20.06
CA GLU A 53 -7.22 14.86 19.29
C GLU A 53 -6.65 14.78 17.86
N TRP A 54 -7.28 15.54 16.96
CA TRP A 54 -6.75 15.70 15.60
C TRP A 54 -5.44 16.50 15.59
N THR A 55 -4.63 16.27 14.61
CA THR A 55 -3.47 17.10 14.29
C THR A 55 -3.86 18.16 13.27
N GLN A 56 -3.59 19.42 13.57
CA GLN A 56 -3.78 20.50 12.60
C GLN A 56 -2.49 20.69 11.80
N LYS A 57 -2.55 20.49 10.47
CA LYS A 57 -1.43 20.68 9.57
C LYS A 57 -1.91 21.24 8.24
N ASP A 58 -1.23 22.26 7.70
CA ASP A 58 -1.53 22.90 6.41
C ASP A 58 -3.01 23.29 6.25
N ASN A 59 -3.59 23.92 7.30
CA ASN A 59 -5.01 24.29 7.40
C ASN A 59 -5.99 23.11 7.27
N ARG A 60 -5.56 21.90 7.61
CA ARG A 60 -6.39 20.68 7.64
C ARG A 60 -6.39 20.10 9.03
N TYR A 61 -7.48 19.43 9.37
CA TYR A 61 -7.63 18.64 10.59
C TYR A 61 -7.51 17.17 10.22
N LEU A 62 -6.50 16.50 10.77
CA LEU A 62 -6.05 15.20 10.30
C LEU A 62 -6.14 14.15 11.40
N TRP A 63 -6.59 12.96 11.01
CA TRP A 63 -6.49 11.70 11.74
C TRP A 63 -5.68 10.67 10.96
N ASP A 64 -5.46 9.53 11.60
CA ASP A 64 -4.76 8.38 11.03
C ASP A 64 -5.30 7.99 9.65
N GLY A 65 -4.41 7.75 8.72
CA GLY A 65 -4.75 7.30 7.37
C GLY A 65 -5.38 5.91 7.33
N ALA A 66 -5.19 5.09 8.36
CA ALA A 66 -5.80 3.77 8.50
C ALA A 66 -7.34 3.82 8.50
N LEU A 67 -7.96 4.95 8.84
CA LEU A 67 -9.41 5.13 8.71
C LEU A 67 -9.90 4.87 7.28
N LEU A 68 -9.13 5.26 6.27
CA LEU A 68 -9.45 5.04 4.86
C LEU A 68 -8.70 3.85 4.29
N SER A 69 -7.40 3.77 4.51
CA SER A 69 -6.55 2.70 3.99
C SER A 69 -5.42 2.38 4.95
N ASN A 70 -5.53 1.22 5.62
CA ASN A 70 -4.45 0.73 6.49
C ASN A 70 -3.20 0.29 5.70
N THR A 71 -3.38 -0.05 4.43
CA THR A 71 -2.30 -0.45 3.53
C THR A 71 -2.34 0.42 2.27
N PRO A 72 -1.58 1.53 2.23
CA PRO A 72 -1.62 2.50 1.14
C PRO A 72 -0.86 2.02 -0.11
N LEU A 73 -1.28 0.89 -0.70
CA LEU A 73 -0.67 0.31 -1.91
C LEU A 73 -0.80 1.22 -3.13
N ARG A 74 -1.87 2.00 -3.22
CA ARG A 74 -2.08 2.96 -4.30
C ARG A 74 -0.95 3.98 -4.34
N GLU A 75 -0.60 4.53 -3.20
CA GLU A 75 0.46 5.52 -3.04
C GLU A 75 1.82 4.95 -3.45
N VAL A 76 2.05 3.66 -3.17
CA VAL A 76 3.26 2.94 -3.61
C VAL A 76 3.26 2.70 -5.12
N ILE A 77 2.11 2.37 -5.71
CA ILE A 77 1.96 2.14 -7.15
C ILE A 77 2.16 3.45 -7.93
N ASP A 78 1.56 4.54 -7.46
CA ASP A 78 1.60 5.84 -8.09
C ASP A 78 2.94 6.58 -7.84
N ALA A 79 3.71 6.11 -6.86
CA ALA A 79 4.99 6.72 -6.52
C ALA A 79 6.01 6.61 -7.66
N SER A 80 6.53 7.76 -8.10
CA SER A 80 7.61 7.84 -9.10
C SER A 80 8.97 7.39 -8.51
N PRO A 81 9.82 6.67 -9.26
CA PRO A 81 9.59 6.22 -10.63
C PRO A 81 8.51 5.13 -10.71
N THR A 82 7.74 5.13 -11.78
CA THR A 82 6.69 4.13 -12.05
C THR A 82 7.27 2.81 -12.59
N SER A 83 8.43 2.42 -12.07
CA SER A 83 9.07 1.13 -12.38
C SER A 83 8.38 0.01 -11.60
N ASP A 84 8.45 -1.20 -12.14
CA ASP A 84 7.92 -2.39 -11.50
C ASP A 84 8.52 -2.59 -10.10
N LYS A 85 7.68 -2.92 -9.13
CA LYS A 85 8.05 -2.95 -7.71
C LYS A 85 7.89 -4.34 -7.10
N MET A 86 8.80 -4.64 -6.20
CA MET A 86 8.60 -5.66 -5.16
C MET A 86 8.11 -4.94 -3.90
N VAL A 87 7.06 -5.44 -3.30
CA VAL A 87 6.44 -4.83 -2.11
C VAL A 87 6.60 -5.76 -0.92
N TYR A 88 7.14 -5.25 0.18
CA TYR A 88 7.09 -5.88 1.49
C TYR A 88 5.95 -5.24 2.27
N LEU A 89 4.94 -6.05 2.60
CA LEU A 89 3.77 -5.61 3.31
C LEU A 89 3.81 -6.17 4.73
N VAL A 90 3.90 -5.26 5.71
CA VAL A 90 3.86 -5.63 7.14
C VAL A 90 2.43 -5.46 7.64
N ASN A 91 1.79 -6.55 8.01
CA ASN A 91 0.45 -6.55 8.58
C ASN A 91 0.53 -6.89 10.07
N ILE A 92 0.23 -5.90 10.91
CA ILE A 92 0.26 -6.02 12.38
C ILE A 92 -1.09 -6.45 12.97
N PHE A 93 -2.14 -6.47 12.16
CA PHE A 93 -3.48 -6.89 12.60
C PHE A 93 -3.67 -8.39 12.33
N PRO A 94 -3.95 -9.20 13.37
CA PRO A 94 -4.01 -10.64 13.22
C PRO A 94 -5.28 -11.10 12.49
N HIS A 95 -5.11 -12.00 11.50
CA HIS A 95 -6.24 -12.66 10.84
C HIS A 95 -7.01 -13.59 11.75
N TYR A 96 -6.29 -14.32 12.58
CA TYR A 96 -6.84 -15.34 13.44
C TYR A 96 -6.62 -15.01 14.91
N GLN A 97 -7.68 -15.12 15.69
CA GLN A 97 -7.66 -15.04 17.14
C GLN A 97 -8.34 -16.30 17.68
N LYS A 98 -7.66 -17.02 18.59
CA LYS A 98 -8.15 -18.27 19.14
C LYS A 98 -9.32 -18.04 20.11
N ASP A 99 -9.14 -17.05 20.99
CA ASP A 99 -10.09 -16.81 22.08
C ASP A 99 -11.18 -15.83 21.61
N LEU A 100 -12.42 -16.11 21.99
CA LEU A 100 -13.54 -15.22 21.68
C LEU A 100 -13.55 -14.04 22.65
N PRO A 101 -13.94 -12.84 22.18
CA PRO A 101 -14.09 -11.67 23.04
C PRO A 101 -15.06 -11.92 24.20
N GLN A 102 -14.68 -11.52 25.40
CA GLN A 102 -15.46 -11.75 26.62
C GLN A 102 -16.16 -10.46 27.09
N ASP A 103 -15.71 -9.29 26.62
CA ASP A 103 -16.29 -8.00 26.96
C ASP A 103 -16.38 -7.06 25.74
N MET A 104 -16.91 -5.88 25.96
CA MET A 104 -17.10 -4.88 24.90
C MET A 104 -15.79 -4.36 24.34
N PHE A 105 -14.76 -4.22 25.16
CA PHE A 105 -13.45 -3.73 24.70
C PHE A 105 -12.75 -4.76 23.83
N GLU A 106 -12.73 -6.01 24.25
CA GLU A 106 -12.18 -7.11 23.46
C GLU A 106 -12.97 -7.28 22.14
N ALA A 107 -14.29 -7.18 22.18
CA ALA A 107 -15.14 -7.23 20.99
C ALA A 107 -14.81 -6.09 20.03
N TRP A 108 -14.61 -4.87 20.55
CA TRP A 108 -14.24 -3.72 19.74
C TRP A 108 -12.85 -3.88 19.11
N HIS A 109 -11.85 -4.32 19.87
CA HIS A 109 -10.51 -4.60 19.35
C HIS A 109 -10.54 -5.65 18.25
N ARG A 110 -11.28 -6.74 18.46
CA ARG A 110 -11.42 -7.78 17.44
C ARG A 110 -12.12 -7.27 16.18
N ALA A 111 -13.17 -6.47 16.32
CA ALA A 111 -13.85 -5.85 15.18
C ALA A 111 -12.90 -4.94 14.38
N ARG A 112 -12.08 -4.12 15.07
CA ARG A 112 -11.03 -3.31 14.45
C ARG A 112 -10.05 -4.17 13.66
N ASP A 113 -9.52 -5.23 14.24
CA ASP A 113 -8.57 -6.13 13.60
C ASP A 113 -9.14 -6.77 12.34
N ILE A 114 -10.40 -7.21 12.39
CA ILE A 114 -11.12 -7.76 11.24
C ILE A 114 -11.24 -6.73 10.12
N ILE A 115 -11.66 -5.51 10.44
CA ILE A 115 -11.84 -4.43 9.46
C ILE A 115 -10.51 -4.10 8.76
N TYR A 116 -9.43 -3.96 9.50
CA TYR A 116 -8.14 -3.59 8.92
C TYR A 116 -7.50 -4.73 8.15
N THR A 117 -7.66 -5.95 8.59
CA THR A 117 -7.19 -7.13 7.88
C THR A 117 -7.91 -7.28 6.53
N ASP A 118 -9.24 -7.17 6.51
CA ASP A 118 -10.04 -7.26 5.28
C ASP A 118 -9.69 -6.16 4.27
N LYS A 119 -9.55 -4.91 4.72
CA LYS A 119 -9.10 -3.80 3.87
C LYS A 119 -7.74 -4.10 3.21
N THR A 120 -6.78 -4.62 3.97
CA THR A 120 -5.47 -5.00 3.45
C THR A 120 -5.57 -6.09 2.39
N ASP A 121 -6.33 -7.14 2.64
CA ASP A 121 -6.53 -8.24 1.71
C ASP A 121 -7.21 -7.82 0.41
N ASN A 122 -8.23 -6.98 0.52
CA ASN A 122 -8.89 -6.43 -0.65
C ASN A 122 -7.96 -5.57 -1.49
N ASN A 123 -7.15 -4.71 -0.88
CA ASN A 123 -6.16 -3.89 -1.58
C ASN A 123 -5.11 -4.76 -2.30
N VAL A 124 -4.58 -5.78 -1.64
CA VAL A 124 -3.64 -6.74 -2.23
C VAL A 124 -4.26 -7.49 -3.40
N ARG A 125 -5.49 -8.00 -3.23
CA ARG A 125 -6.21 -8.74 -4.27
C ARG A 125 -6.47 -7.87 -5.49
N LEU A 126 -6.96 -6.66 -5.30
CA LEU A 126 -7.21 -5.70 -6.39
C LEU A 126 -5.93 -5.34 -7.12
N SER A 127 -4.84 -5.04 -6.40
CA SER A 127 -3.55 -4.73 -7.01
C SER A 127 -3.00 -5.88 -7.85
N LYS A 128 -3.16 -7.12 -7.40
CA LYS A 128 -2.78 -8.32 -8.18
C LYS A 128 -3.62 -8.48 -9.46
N ILE A 129 -4.93 -8.26 -9.36
CA ILE A 129 -5.84 -8.35 -10.51
C ILE A 129 -5.48 -7.27 -11.54
N ILE A 130 -5.33 -6.02 -11.10
CA ILE A 130 -4.96 -4.90 -11.98
C ILE A 130 -3.62 -5.17 -12.65
N SER A 131 -2.60 -5.62 -11.91
CA SER A 131 -1.29 -5.95 -12.47
C SER A 131 -1.38 -7.04 -13.54
N ARG A 132 -2.22 -8.07 -13.35
CA ARG A 132 -2.45 -9.13 -14.35
C ARG A 132 -3.09 -8.58 -15.61
N TYR A 133 -4.11 -7.73 -15.49
CA TYR A 133 -4.75 -7.11 -16.66
C TYR A 133 -3.76 -6.21 -17.42
N LEU A 134 -2.96 -5.44 -16.72
CA LEU A 134 -1.96 -4.57 -17.35
C LEU A 134 -0.89 -5.37 -18.12
N LEU A 135 -0.42 -6.48 -17.55
CA LEU A 135 0.53 -7.36 -18.23
C LEU A 135 -0.10 -7.98 -19.49
N LEU A 136 -1.34 -8.46 -19.39
CA LEU A 136 -2.05 -9.03 -20.54
C LEU A 136 -2.28 -7.98 -21.64
N LEU A 137 -2.71 -6.77 -21.28
CA LEU A 137 -2.89 -5.68 -22.22
C LEU A 137 -1.59 -5.31 -22.91
N LYS A 138 -0.47 -5.30 -22.17
CA LYS A 138 0.85 -5.05 -22.74
C LYS A 138 1.23 -6.12 -23.76
N GLU A 139 1.06 -7.39 -23.42
CA GLU A 139 1.37 -8.51 -24.33
C GLU A 139 0.50 -8.47 -25.59
N MET A 140 -0.81 -8.22 -25.43
CA MET A 140 -1.73 -8.05 -26.57
C MET A 140 -1.31 -6.87 -27.45
N HIS A 141 -0.94 -5.73 -26.87
CA HIS A 141 -0.46 -4.57 -27.60
C HIS A 141 0.81 -4.92 -28.40
N ASP A 142 1.79 -5.55 -27.75
CA ASP A 142 3.07 -5.92 -28.39
C ASP A 142 2.83 -6.89 -29.58
N LEU A 143 1.95 -7.88 -29.44
CA LEU A 143 1.57 -8.80 -30.52
C LEU A 143 0.87 -8.07 -31.67
N LEU A 144 -0.04 -7.13 -31.36
CA LEU A 144 -0.75 -6.34 -32.37
C LEU A 144 0.23 -5.43 -33.13
N MET A 145 1.20 -4.83 -32.46
CA MET A 145 2.22 -4.01 -33.13
C MET A 145 3.07 -4.82 -34.09
N ILE A 146 3.49 -6.04 -33.73
CA ILE A 146 4.21 -6.96 -34.63
C ILE A 146 3.33 -7.32 -35.84
N SER A 147 2.04 -7.58 -35.61
CA SER A 147 1.09 -7.91 -36.67
C SER A 147 0.84 -6.74 -37.62
N ASN A 148 0.77 -5.50 -37.09
CA ASN A 148 0.57 -4.30 -37.88
C ASN A 148 1.76 -4.02 -38.82
N VAL A 149 2.99 -4.30 -38.39
CA VAL A 149 4.18 -4.20 -39.25
C VAL A 149 4.05 -5.13 -40.46
N LYS A 150 3.58 -6.37 -40.27
CA LYS A 150 3.35 -7.33 -41.34
C LYS A 150 2.18 -6.95 -42.27
N LEU A 151 1.15 -6.29 -41.73
CA LEU A 151 -0.01 -5.82 -42.50
C LEU A 151 0.34 -4.59 -43.36
N LYS A 152 1.19 -3.69 -42.87
CA LYS A 152 1.70 -2.54 -43.64
C LYS A 152 2.44 -2.95 -44.90
N GLU A 153 3.05 -4.13 -44.88
CA GLU A 153 3.74 -4.70 -46.07
C GLU A 153 2.78 -5.29 -47.12
N LYS A 154 1.54 -5.63 -46.74
CA LYS A 154 0.61 -6.40 -47.55
C LYS A 154 -0.59 -5.65 -48.14
N GLY A 155 -0.94 -4.44 -47.71
CA GLY A 155 -2.12 -3.76 -48.22
C GLY A 155 -2.46 -2.40 -47.60
N ASN A 156 -3.27 -1.65 -48.35
CA ASN A 156 -3.59 -0.24 -48.09
C ASN A 156 -4.96 -0.09 -47.45
N ASP A 157 -5.22 -0.73 -46.30
CA ASP A 157 -6.48 -0.58 -45.57
C ASP A 157 -6.39 0.63 -44.60
N ALA A 158 -6.90 1.78 -45.08
CA ALA A 158 -6.89 3.03 -44.34
C ALA A 158 -7.73 2.95 -43.02
N GLU A 159 -8.85 2.24 -43.05
CA GLU A 159 -9.75 2.07 -41.91
C GLU A 159 -9.05 1.27 -40.80
N LEU A 160 -8.36 0.20 -41.18
CA LEU A 160 -7.62 -0.62 -40.22
C LEU A 160 -6.48 0.17 -39.56
N ARG A 161 -5.78 1.02 -40.33
CA ARG A 161 -4.74 1.91 -39.78
C ARG A 161 -5.30 2.89 -38.76
N GLU A 162 -6.40 3.56 -39.07
CA GLU A 162 -7.03 4.51 -38.14
C GLU A 162 -7.44 3.83 -36.82
N ARG A 163 -7.93 2.60 -36.87
CA ARG A 163 -8.25 1.81 -35.68
C ARG A 163 -7.01 1.45 -34.86
N PHE A 164 -5.91 1.08 -35.49
CA PHE A 164 -4.63 0.83 -34.83
C PHE A 164 -4.09 2.07 -34.15
N ASP A 165 -4.11 3.22 -34.82
CA ASP A 165 -3.60 4.49 -34.29
C ASP A 165 -4.44 4.94 -33.05
N LYS A 166 -5.76 4.76 -33.12
CA LYS A 166 -6.65 5.02 -31.98
C LYS A 166 -6.34 4.08 -30.80
N MET A 167 -6.17 2.80 -31.07
CA MET A 167 -5.85 1.81 -30.04
C MET A 167 -4.48 2.09 -29.40
N GLU A 168 -3.47 2.45 -30.18
CA GLU A 168 -2.14 2.83 -29.69
C GLU A 168 -2.21 4.07 -28.80
N LEU A 169 -2.99 5.07 -29.19
CA LEU A 169 -3.21 6.27 -28.40
C LEU A 169 -3.86 5.95 -27.05
N GLU A 170 -4.90 5.12 -27.03
CA GLU A 170 -5.59 4.71 -25.79
C GLU A 170 -4.67 3.84 -24.91
N TYR A 171 -3.94 2.90 -25.49
CA TYR A 171 -2.96 2.11 -24.76
C TYR A 171 -1.90 3.00 -24.09
N ASN A 172 -1.36 3.98 -24.83
CA ASN A 172 -0.36 4.91 -24.30
C ASN A 172 -0.91 5.79 -23.16
N LYS A 173 -2.18 6.19 -23.22
CA LYS A 173 -2.85 6.89 -22.11
C LYS A 173 -2.93 5.98 -20.88
N LEU A 174 -3.46 4.76 -21.03
CA LEU A 174 -3.55 3.79 -19.94
C LEU A 174 -2.17 3.45 -19.37
N ALA A 175 -1.16 3.26 -20.22
CA ALA A 175 0.20 2.98 -19.80
C ALA A 175 0.83 4.13 -18.99
N ARG A 176 0.49 5.37 -19.27
CA ARG A 176 0.93 6.54 -18.47
C ARG A 176 0.19 6.66 -17.15
N GLN A 177 -1.08 6.27 -17.10
CA GLN A 177 -1.94 6.36 -15.89
C GLN A 177 -1.79 5.16 -14.96
N ARG A 178 -1.22 4.06 -15.44
CA ARG A 178 -1.23 2.77 -14.73
C ARG A 178 -0.43 2.73 -13.43
N GLY A 179 0.53 3.67 -13.22
CA GLY A 179 1.49 3.54 -12.15
C GLY A 179 2.46 2.34 -12.33
N ALA A 180 3.05 1.87 -11.25
CA ALA A 180 3.96 0.73 -11.26
C ALA A 180 3.21 -0.62 -11.24
N ILE A 181 3.75 -1.63 -11.92
CA ILE A 181 3.27 -3.02 -11.77
C ILE A 181 3.91 -3.62 -10.52
N ILE A 182 3.10 -4.23 -9.68
CA ILE A 182 3.59 -4.99 -8.54
C ILE A 182 3.96 -6.39 -9.02
N LYS A 183 5.26 -6.68 -9.07
CA LYS A 183 5.78 -8.01 -9.45
C LYS A 183 5.56 -9.04 -8.37
N GLU A 184 5.79 -8.64 -7.14
CA GLU A 184 5.72 -9.55 -5.99
C GLU A 184 5.29 -8.79 -4.74
N ILE A 185 4.46 -9.43 -3.91
CA ILE A 185 4.13 -8.96 -2.56
C ILE A 185 4.58 -10.02 -1.58
N VAL A 186 5.55 -9.67 -0.75
CA VAL A 186 5.96 -10.48 0.40
C VAL A 186 5.17 -10.00 1.61
N ARG A 187 4.34 -10.86 2.16
CA ARG A 187 3.53 -10.54 3.34
C ARG A 187 4.24 -10.98 4.60
N ILE A 188 4.46 -10.06 5.51
CA ILE A 188 4.94 -10.29 6.86
C ILE A 188 3.74 -10.12 7.78
N GLU A 189 3.22 -11.22 8.31
CA GLU A 189 1.99 -11.25 9.08
C GLU A 189 2.30 -11.59 10.53
N ARG A 190 1.65 -10.88 11.42
CA ARG A 190 1.72 -11.14 12.85
C ARG A 190 0.72 -12.25 13.23
N PRO A 191 1.16 -13.43 13.71
CA PRO A 191 0.27 -14.42 14.28
C PRO A 191 -0.08 -14.03 15.72
N GLU A 192 -1.36 -13.88 16.03
CA GLU A 192 -1.81 -13.63 17.39
C GLU A 192 -1.82 -14.95 18.17
N LYS A 193 -0.97 -15.05 19.19
CA LYS A 193 -0.95 -16.20 20.12
C LYS A 193 -1.80 -15.95 21.36
N ARG A 194 -1.89 -14.72 21.80
CA ARG A 194 -2.63 -14.31 22.99
C ARG A 194 -2.92 -12.82 22.91
N HIS A 195 -4.18 -12.47 22.92
CA HIS A 195 -4.59 -11.07 22.90
C HIS A 195 -4.27 -10.39 24.23
N PHE A 196 -3.61 -9.24 24.18
CA PHE A 196 -3.41 -8.36 25.32
C PHE A 196 -4.06 -7.02 25.03
N LEU A 197 -5.13 -6.73 25.74
CA LEU A 197 -6.04 -5.62 25.46
C LEU A 197 -5.37 -4.24 25.33
N PHE A 198 -4.31 -4.01 26.12
CA PHE A 198 -3.59 -2.72 26.15
C PHE A 198 -2.22 -2.79 25.47
N GLU A 199 -1.96 -3.78 24.62
CA GLU A 199 -0.66 -3.90 23.97
C GLU A 199 -0.31 -2.67 23.12
N ASP A 200 -1.33 -2.04 22.51
CA ASP A 200 -1.19 -0.83 21.71
C ASP A 200 -0.79 0.40 22.55
N ALA A 201 -1.02 0.37 23.85
CA ALA A 201 -0.74 1.45 24.80
C ALA A 201 0.41 1.12 25.77
N ASP A 202 0.97 -0.09 25.71
CA ASP A 202 2.10 -0.49 26.58
C ASP A 202 3.43 -0.17 25.91
N PHE A 203 3.97 1.00 26.20
CA PHE A 203 5.29 1.46 25.77
C PHE A 203 6.41 1.08 26.75
N SER A 204 6.21 0.09 27.62
CA SER A 204 7.28 -0.41 28.50
C SER A 204 8.43 -0.98 27.68
N VAL A 205 9.66 -0.84 28.18
CA VAL A 205 10.87 -1.36 27.53
C VAL A 205 10.78 -2.86 27.30
N ALA A 206 10.15 -3.59 28.21
CA ALA A 206 9.97 -5.04 28.09
C ALA A 206 9.04 -5.40 26.92
N THR A 207 7.90 -4.73 26.80
CA THR A 207 6.94 -4.95 25.70
C THR A 207 7.53 -4.54 24.36
N ILE A 208 8.17 -3.38 24.28
CA ILE A 208 8.83 -2.93 23.04
C ILE A 208 9.88 -3.94 22.58
N LYS A 209 10.77 -4.42 23.46
CA LYS A 209 11.78 -5.43 23.10
C LYS A 209 11.17 -6.76 22.68
N LYS A 210 10.08 -7.17 23.32
CA LYS A 210 9.33 -8.39 22.93
C LYS A 210 8.74 -8.26 21.53
N LEU A 211 8.08 -7.13 21.22
CA LEU A 211 7.46 -6.88 19.92
C LEU A 211 8.50 -6.77 18.80
N ILE A 212 9.65 -6.12 19.04
CA ILE A 212 10.75 -6.07 18.08
C ILE A 212 11.21 -7.49 17.74
N ARG A 213 11.50 -8.33 18.75
CA ARG A 213 11.92 -9.71 18.52
C ARG A 213 10.88 -10.52 17.77
N GLN A 214 9.61 -10.38 18.10
CA GLN A 214 8.52 -11.02 17.37
C GLN A 214 8.50 -10.60 15.90
N GLY A 215 8.64 -9.32 15.60
CA GLY A 215 8.69 -8.80 14.23
C GLY A 215 9.89 -9.33 13.44
N GLU A 216 11.05 -9.48 14.07
CA GLU A 216 12.24 -10.12 13.47
C GLU A 216 11.94 -11.58 13.09
N GLU A 217 11.41 -12.38 14.04
CA GLU A 217 11.05 -13.78 13.81
C GLU A 217 10.00 -13.96 12.69
N ASP A 218 8.98 -13.10 12.67
CA ASP A 218 7.91 -13.16 11.65
C ASP A 218 8.44 -12.77 10.27
N THR A 219 9.37 -11.83 10.22
CA THR A 219 10.07 -11.44 8.98
C THR A 219 10.93 -12.58 8.44
N GLU A 220 11.73 -13.21 9.29
CA GLU A 220 12.57 -14.36 8.90
C GLU A 220 11.73 -15.51 8.33
N LYS A 221 10.59 -15.85 8.95
CA LYS A 221 9.67 -16.87 8.45
C LYS A 221 9.09 -16.51 7.07
N ALA A 222 8.66 -15.27 6.89
CA ALA A 222 8.12 -14.80 5.61
C ALA A 222 9.16 -14.88 4.48
N LEU A 223 10.41 -14.49 4.76
CA LEU A 223 11.51 -14.54 3.80
C LEU A 223 11.95 -15.98 3.48
N ALA A 224 11.98 -16.90 4.47
CA ALA A 224 12.27 -18.30 4.26
C ALA A 224 11.24 -18.97 3.36
N THR A 225 9.94 -18.71 3.58
CA THR A 225 8.85 -19.22 2.74
C THR A 225 8.97 -18.74 1.29
N LYS A 226 9.39 -17.51 1.08
CA LYS A 226 9.64 -16.95 -0.26
C LYS A 226 10.73 -17.72 -1.00
N ASN A 227 11.83 -18.06 -0.32
CA ASN A 227 12.98 -18.73 -0.93
C ASN A 227 12.66 -20.18 -1.33
N ASN A 228 11.75 -20.84 -0.63
CA ASN A 228 11.33 -22.21 -0.91
C ASN A 228 10.32 -22.32 -2.06
N ASN A 229 9.70 -21.21 -2.48
CA ASN A 229 8.71 -21.18 -3.57
C ASN A 229 9.30 -20.68 -4.90
N LYS A 230 10.60 -20.49 -4.99
CA LYS A 230 11.36 -20.22 -6.23
C LYS A 230 11.97 -21.49 -6.78
#